data_8a7c4ffe75386224a0aaedc6f96f8900
#
_entry.id   8a7c4ffe75386224a0aaedc6f96f8900
#
_cell.length_a   1.000
_cell.length_b   1.000
_cell.length_c   1.000
_cell.angle_alpha   90.00
_cell.angle_beta   90.00
_cell.angle_gamma   90.00
#
_symmetry.space_group_name_H-M   'P 1'
#
loop_
_entity.id
_entity.type
_entity.pdbx_description
1 polymer ?
#
loop_
_entity_poly.entity_id
_entity_poly.type
_entity_poly.pdbx_seq_one_letter_code
_entity_poly.pdbx_strand_id
1 'polypeptide(L)'
;MNKLFITGNLTKNPELWTTSAGKEVCTFTVAVNRRKTGNNQQPEADFFRVSAWDGLAKSCGQFLAKGRKVAVVGSVSVHTFQTQTGETKAQLEVNASDVEFLSPKGDGFTQVDEPDNPFMGGY
;
A
#
# COMPACT_ATOMS: atom_id res chain seq x y z
N MET A 1 -10.90 -19.64 3.59
CA MET A 1 -10.74 -18.31 4.18
C MET A 1 -9.50 -17.65 3.60
N ASN A 2 -9.63 -16.45 3.09
CA ASN A 2 -8.51 -15.73 2.50
C ASN A 2 -8.36 -14.42 3.24
N LYS A 3 -7.35 -14.33 4.10
CA LYS A 3 -7.17 -13.16 4.92
C LYS A 3 -5.71 -12.78 4.97
N LEU A 4 -5.44 -11.55 4.63
CA LEU A 4 -4.10 -10.99 4.66
C LEU A 4 -4.08 -9.83 5.63
N PHE A 5 -3.01 -9.73 6.40
CA PHE A 5 -2.84 -8.64 7.34
C PHE A 5 -1.43 -8.09 7.12
N ILE A 6 -1.32 -6.83 6.73
CA ILE A 6 -0.02 -6.22 6.48
C ILE A 6 0.05 -4.85 7.10
N THR A 7 1.25 -4.45 7.45
CA THR A 7 1.54 -3.07 7.84
C THR A 7 2.70 -2.59 7.00
N GLY A 8 2.64 -1.36 6.60
CA GLY A 8 3.70 -0.77 5.79
C GLY A 8 3.39 0.67 5.47
N ASN A 9 4.11 1.19 4.50
CA ASN A 9 4.00 2.59 4.15
C ASN A 9 3.59 2.75 2.70
N LEU A 10 2.80 3.79 2.43
CA LEU A 10 2.40 4.07 1.07
C LEU A 10 3.59 4.53 0.25
N THR A 11 3.68 4.03 -0.97
CA THR A 11 4.75 4.42 -1.87
C THR A 11 4.43 5.68 -2.65
N LYS A 12 3.16 6.00 -2.79
CA LYS A 12 2.70 7.19 -3.50
C LYS A 12 1.43 7.68 -2.84
N ASN A 13 0.98 8.84 -3.26
CA ASN A 13 -0.33 9.30 -2.81
C ASN A 13 -1.40 8.37 -3.32
N PRO A 14 -2.46 8.15 -2.56
CA PRO A 14 -3.53 7.27 -3.02
C PRO A 14 -4.32 7.93 -4.14
N GLU A 15 -4.95 7.10 -4.96
CA GLU A 15 -5.79 7.58 -6.04
C GLU A 15 -7.23 7.23 -5.72
N LEU A 16 -8.08 8.23 -5.74
CA LEU A 16 -9.50 8.05 -5.49
C LEU A 16 -10.24 8.29 -6.79
N TRP A 17 -11.07 7.35 -7.20
CA TRP A 17 -11.81 7.49 -8.44
C TRP A 17 -13.13 6.74 -8.33
N THR A 18 -14.00 6.99 -9.31
CA THR A 18 -15.32 6.41 -9.32
C THR A 18 -15.42 5.46 -10.50
N THR A 19 -15.93 4.26 -10.27
CA THR A 19 -16.08 3.29 -11.34
C THR A 19 -17.28 3.67 -12.20
N SER A 20 -17.40 2.98 -13.34
CA SER A 20 -18.54 3.23 -14.22
C SER A 20 -19.85 2.85 -13.55
N ALA A 21 -19.83 1.98 -12.57
CA ALA A 21 -21.03 1.62 -11.83
C ALA A 21 -21.35 2.61 -10.72
N GLY A 22 -20.58 3.64 -10.57
CA GLY A 22 -20.85 4.66 -9.56
C GLY A 22 -20.26 4.39 -8.20
N LYS A 23 -19.40 3.40 -8.08
CA LYS A 23 -18.78 3.09 -6.79
C LYS A 23 -17.46 3.80 -6.65
N GLU A 24 -17.16 4.24 -5.45
CA GLU A 24 -15.89 4.86 -5.19
C GLU A 24 -14.85 3.82 -4.80
N VAL A 25 -13.66 4.00 -5.32
CA VAL A 25 -12.55 3.11 -4.99
C VAL A 25 -11.31 3.95 -4.80
N CYS A 26 -10.53 3.60 -3.78
CA CYS A 26 -9.25 4.22 -3.53
C CYS A 26 -8.18 3.16 -3.66
N THR A 27 -7.19 3.40 -4.49
CA THR A 27 -6.11 2.44 -4.69
C THR A 27 -4.81 3.05 -4.24
N PHE A 28 -3.98 2.23 -3.63
CA PHE A 28 -2.66 2.66 -3.19
C PHE A 28 -1.77 1.44 -3.06
N THR A 29 -0.47 1.66 -3.05
CA THR A 29 0.49 0.58 -2.92
C THR A 29 1.18 0.70 -1.58
N VAL A 30 1.25 -0.41 -0.88
CA VAL A 30 1.89 -0.49 0.43
C VAL A 30 3.17 -1.27 0.31
N ALA A 31 4.26 -0.68 0.78
CA ALA A 31 5.56 -1.36 0.82
C ALA A 31 5.73 -1.95 2.21
N VAL A 32 5.94 -3.25 2.25
CA VAL A 32 6.16 -3.97 3.49
C VAL A 32 7.61 -4.43 3.49
N ASN A 33 8.35 -3.95 4.45
CA ASN A 33 9.78 -4.23 4.46
C ASN A 33 10.05 -5.62 5.01
N ARG A 34 10.99 -6.29 4.38
CA ARG A 34 11.39 -7.59 4.83
C ARG A 34 12.42 -7.45 5.94
N ARG A 35 12.43 -8.43 6.83
CA ARG A 35 13.47 -8.46 7.83
C ARG A 35 14.79 -8.75 7.18
N LYS A 36 15.83 -8.07 7.64
CA LYS A 36 17.17 -8.38 7.20
C LYS A 36 17.66 -9.62 7.90
N THR A 37 18.25 -10.52 7.15
CA THR A 37 18.76 -11.75 7.73
C THR A 37 20.17 -11.96 7.25
N GLY A 38 20.99 -12.53 8.11
CA GLY A 38 22.35 -12.89 7.78
C GLY A 38 23.14 -11.68 7.33
N ASN A 39 23.88 -11.84 6.26
CA ASN A 39 24.72 -10.77 5.77
C ASN A 39 24.05 -9.88 4.76
N ASN A 40 22.79 -10.09 4.53
CA ASN A 40 22.10 -9.30 3.53
C ASN A 40 21.81 -7.92 4.08
N GLN A 41 22.51 -6.93 3.56
CA GLN A 41 22.35 -5.56 4.01
C GLN A 41 21.43 -4.75 3.13
N GLN A 42 20.95 -5.33 2.04
CA GLN A 42 20.12 -4.60 1.11
C GLN A 42 18.69 -4.51 1.63
N PRO A 43 18.10 -3.33 1.64
CA PRO A 43 16.70 -3.24 2.01
C PRO A 43 15.85 -3.86 0.92
N GLU A 44 14.92 -4.67 1.32
CA GLU A 44 13.97 -5.30 0.41
C GLU A 44 12.58 -5.10 0.92
N ALA A 45 11.66 -4.95 0.00
CA ALA A 45 10.27 -4.77 0.36
C ALA A 45 9.39 -5.53 -0.59
N ASP A 46 8.25 -5.95 -0.08
CA ASP A 46 7.19 -6.51 -0.90
C ASP A 46 6.15 -5.44 -1.11
N PHE A 47 5.59 -5.38 -2.30
CA PHE A 47 4.63 -4.36 -2.64
C PHE A 47 3.26 -4.97 -2.83
N PHE A 48 2.26 -4.39 -2.18
CA PHE A 48 0.89 -4.86 -2.26
C PHE A 48 0.03 -3.72 -2.78
N ARG A 49 -0.68 -3.99 -3.86
CA ARG A 49 -1.62 -3.00 -4.38
C ARG A 49 -2.95 -3.19 -3.69
N VAL A 50 -3.42 -2.14 -3.06
CA VAL A 50 -4.59 -2.22 -2.20
C VAL A 50 -5.73 -1.45 -2.82
N SER A 51 -6.93 -2.03 -2.78
CA SER A 51 -8.14 -1.34 -3.19
C SER A 51 -9.09 -1.29 -2.01
N ALA A 52 -9.58 -0.11 -1.73
CA ALA A 52 -10.59 0.12 -0.69
C ALA A 52 -11.81 0.73 -1.36
N TRP A 53 -12.99 0.34 -0.90
CA TRP A 53 -14.23 0.70 -1.58
C TRP A 53 -15.17 1.49 -0.69
N ASP A 54 -15.99 2.31 -1.33
CA ASP A 54 -17.09 3.05 -0.70
C ASP A 54 -16.63 3.92 0.47
N GLY A 55 -17.19 3.75 1.63
CA GLY A 55 -16.80 4.58 2.78
C GLY A 55 -15.35 4.47 3.14
N LEU A 56 -14.79 3.27 3.02
CA LEU A 56 -13.38 3.08 3.29
C LEU A 56 -12.53 3.81 2.25
N ALA A 57 -13.00 3.86 1.01
CA ALA A 57 -12.29 4.58 -0.04
C ALA A 57 -12.20 6.06 0.30
N LYS A 58 -13.30 6.63 0.78
CA LYS A 58 -13.29 8.04 1.15
C LYS A 58 -12.32 8.33 2.26
N SER A 59 -12.31 7.49 3.28
CA SER A 59 -11.39 7.69 4.39
C SER A 59 -9.95 7.59 3.94
N CYS A 60 -9.64 6.60 3.12
CA CYS A 60 -8.28 6.43 2.63
C CYS A 60 -7.85 7.61 1.78
N GLY A 61 -8.72 8.06 0.88
CA GLY A 61 -8.40 9.20 0.04
C GLY A 61 -8.21 10.48 0.82
N GLN A 62 -8.88 10.58 1.96
CA GLN A 62 -8.82 11.79 2.74
C GLN A 62 -7.62 11.83 3.67
N PHE A 63 -7.25 10.70 4.24
CA PHE A 63 -6.23 10.69 5.29
C PHE A 63 -4.89 10.10 4.89
N LEU A 64 -4.79 9.42 3.78
CA LEU A 64 -3.53 8.80 3.39
C LEU A 64 -2.74 9.68 2.45
N ALA A 65 -1.44 9.50 2.46
CA ALA A 65 -0.54 10.21 1.58
C ALA A 65 0.74 9.40 1.47
N LYS A 66 1.55 9.74 0.49
CA LYS A 66 2.84 9.08 0.31
C LYS A 66 3.62 9.07 1.61
N GLY A 67 4.14 7.93 1.96
CA GLY A 67 4.98 7.77 3.15
C GLY A 67 4.24 7.46 4.42
N ARG A 68 2.93 7.60 4.45
CA ARG A 68 2.20 7.32 5.68
C ARG A 68 2.10 5.84 5.94
N LYS A 69 2.00 5.50 7.20
CA LYS A 69 1.98 4.12 7.65
C LYS A 69 0.56 3.66 7.86
N VAL A 70 0.28 2.45 7.40
CA VAL A 70 -1.06 1.89 7.51
C VAL A 70 -0.99 0.42 7.87
N ALA A 71 -2.08 -0.08 8.45
CA ALA A 71 -2.32 -1.51 8.59
C ALA A 71 -3.52 -1.84 7.71
N VAL A 72 -3.42 -2.89 6.93
CA VAL A 72 -4.47 -3.27 6.00
C VAL A 72 -4.84 -4.72 6.24
N VAL A 73 -6.14 -4.98 6.31
CA VAL A 73 -6.65 -6.33 6.39
C VAL A 73 -7.56 -6.54 5.19
N GLY A 74 -7.42 -7.66 4.53
CA GLY A 74 -8.27 -7.95 3.39
C GLY A 74 -7.98 -9.31 2.82
N SER A 75 -8.50 -9.54 1.63
CA SER A 75 -8.21 -10.76 0.90
C SER A 75 -7.17 -10.46 -0.17
N VAL A 76 -6.32 -11.43 -0.43
CA VAL A 76 -5.24 -11.23 -1.40
C VAL A 76 -5.47 -12.12 -2.61
N SER A 77 -5.13 -11.60 -3.77
CA SER A 77 -5.13 -12.37 -4.99
C SER A 77 -3.89 -12.01 -5.77
N VAL A 78 -3.58 -12.84 -6.76
CA VAL A 78 -2.43 -12.62 -7.61
C VAL A 78 -2.93 -12.28 -9.00
N HIS A 79 -2.45 -11.17 -9.52
CA HIS A 79 -2.77 -10.76 -10.87
C HIS A 79 -1.52 -10.92 -11.71
N THR A 80 -1.60 -11.71 -12.77
CA THR A 80 -0.45 -11.89 -13.64
C THR A 80 -0.68 -11.13 -14.94
N PHE A 81 0.40 -10.62 -15.49
CA PHE A 81 0.32 -9.89 -16.74
C PHE A 81 1.64 -10.03 -17.47
N GLN A 82 1.61 -9.73 -18.76
CA GLN A 82 2.81 -9.79 -19.57
C GLN A 82 3.28 -8.39 -19.87
N THR A 83 4.59 -8.20 -19.78
CA THR A 83 5.18 -6.93 -20.14
C THR A 83 5.35 -6.86 -21.65
N GLN A 84 5.75 -5.71 -22.13
CA GLN A 84 5.97 -5.54 -23.55
C GLN A 84 7.08 -6.43 -24.08
N THR A 85 8.01 -6.82 -23.21
CA THR A 85 9.09 -7.68 -23.62
C THR A 85 8.71 -9.15 -23.55
N GLY A 86 7.47 -9.46 -23.18
CA GLY A 86 7.03 -10.84 -23.14
C GLY A 86 7.23 -11.54 -21.81
N GLU A 87 7.78 -10.85 -20.82
CA GLU A 87 7.95 -11.44 -19.51
C GLU A 87 6.62 -11.51 -18.78
N THR A 88 6.41 -12.60 -18.06
CA THR A 88 5.23 -12.71 -17.21
C THR A 88 5.58 -12.21 -15.83
N LYS A 89 4.79 -11.29 -15.32
CA LYS A 89 4.97 -10.74 -13.98
C LYS A 89 3.71 -10.94 -13.18
N ALA A 90 3.89 -10.96 -11.87
CA ALA A 90 2.78 -11.15 -10.95
C ALA A 90 2.75 -9.97 -10.00
N GLN A 91 1.54 -9.55 -9.64
CA GLN A 91 1.34 -8.49 -8.69
C GLN A 91 0.33 -8.96 -7.66
N LEU A 92 0.67 -8.72 -6.39
CA LEU A 92 -0.24 -9.04 -5.31
C LEU A 92 -1.24 -7.91 -5.15
N GLU A 93 -2.51 -8.28 -5.13
CA GLU A 93 -3.58 -7.32 -4.98
C GLU A 93 -4.39 -7.66 -3.76
N VAL A 94 -4.71 -6.64 -2.98
CA VAL A 94 -5.46 -6.79 -1.74
C VAL A 94 -6.75 -6.03 -1.86
N ASN A 95 -7.85 -6.73 -1.60
CA ASN A 95 -9.14 -6.07 -1.50
C ASN A 95 -9.37 -5.81 -0.03
N ALA A 96 -9.23 -4.58 0.38
CA ALA A 96 -9.22 -4.23 1.79
C ALA A 96 -10.59 -4.33 2.42
N SER A 97 -10.68 -4.97 3.56
CA SER A 97 -11.89 -4.95 4.36
C SER A 97 -11.75 -3.95 5.50
N ASP A 98 -10.52 -3.59 5.85
CA ASP A 98 -10.28 -2.63 6.90
C ASP A 98 -8.91 -2.00 6.72
N VAL A 99 -8.80 -0.74 7.08
CA VAL A 99 -7.53 -0.01 7.00
C VAL A 99 -7.41 0.84 8.24
N GLU A 100 -6.27 0.73 8.92
CA GLU A 100 -5.99 1.55 10.07
C GLU A 100 -4.88 2.51 9.77
N PHE A 101 -5.07 3.76 10.14
CA PHE A 101 -4.10 4.80 9.86
C PHE A 101 -3.16 4.90 11.05
N LEU A 102 -1.90 4.52 10.84
CA LEU A 102 -0.95 4.42 11.94
C LEU A 102 -0.06 5.65 12.06
N SER A 103 0.02 6.47 11.02
CA SER A 103 0.73 7.72 11.13
C SER A 103 -0.16 8.78 11.74
N PRO A 104 0.39 9.70 12.50
CA PRO A 104 -0.43 10.77 13.04
C PRO A 104 -1.04 11.58 11.92
N LYS A 105 -2.25 12.00 12.14
CA LYS A 105 -2.89 12.83 11.19
C LYS A 105 -2.20 14.17 11.17
N GLY A 106 -1.99 14.67 10.04
CA GLY A 106 -1.43 15.96 10.01
C GLY A 106 0.01 16.02 10.07
N ASP A 107 0.64 16.52 10.40
CA ASP A 107 1.76 16.50 10.29
C ASP A 107 2.66 16.55 11.04
N GLY A 108 2.53 16.80 11.67
CA GLY A 108 3.46 16.68 12.47
C GLY A 108 4.54 15.82 12.22
N PHE A 109 4.51 15.01 11.60
CA PHE A 109 5.28 14.11 11.45
C PHE A 109 6.09 14.41 10.39
N THR A 110 6.92 15.00 10.45
CA THR A 110 7.62 15.39 9.53
C THR A 110 8.51 14.58 9.13
N GLN A 111 8.79 14.15 8.92
CA GLN A 111 9.52 13.47 8.67
C GLN A 111 10.12 13.52 7.90
N VAL A 112 10.56 13.74 7.83
CA VAL A 112 11.08 13.77 7.31
C VAL A 112 11.68 13.26 6.57
N ASP A 113 12.11 13.24 6.19
CA ASP A 113 12.70 12.92 5.58
C ASP A 113 12.91 12.17 4.75
N GLU A 114 13.02 11.50 4.52
CA GLU A 114 13.23 10.81 3.75
C GLU A 114 12.66 10.74 2.72
N PRO A 115 12.83 10.91 2.33
CA PRO A 115 12.08 11.20 1.39
C PRO A 115 12.09 10.52 0.22
N ASP A 116 12.98 10.38 -0.23
CA ASP A 116 12.89 9.81 -1.38
C ASP A 116 12.71 8.43 -1.38
N ASN A 117 12.91 7.76 -0.35
CA ASN A 117 12.84 6.31 -0.33
C ASN A 117 11.78 5.89 0.60
N PRO A 118 10.62 5.51 0.11
CA PRO A 118 9.53 5.14 0.99
C PRO A 118 9.84 3.92 1.83
N PHE A 119 10.83 3.13 1.44
CA PHE A 119 11.11 1.97 2.21
C PHE A 119 11.85 2.29 3.46
N MET A 120 12.40 3.48 3.61
CA MET A 120 13.12 3.76 4.78
C MET A 120 12.30 4.30 5.84
N GLY A 121 11.18 4.81 5.52
CA GLY A 121 10.41 5.50 6.48
C GLY A 121 9.68 4.64 7.46
N GLY A 122 9.54 3.44 7.21
CA GLY A 122 8.65 2.64 7.97
C GLY A 122 9.22 2.04 9.20
N TYR A 123 10.43 2.19 9.39
CA TYR A 123 10.98 1.46 10.43
C TYR A 123 11.81 2.17 11.24
#